data_3352b5d7d746094df88c5f9001410402
#
_entry.id   3352b5d7d746094df88c5f9001410402
#
_cell.length_a   1.000
_cell.length_b   1.000
_cell.length_c   1.000
_cell.angle_alpha   90.00
_cell.angle_beta   90.00
_cell.angle_gamma   90.00
#
_symmetry.space_group_name_H-M   'P 1'
#
loop_
_entity.id
_entity.type
_entity.pdbx_description
1 polymer ?
#
loop_
_entity_poly.entity_id
_entity_poly.type
_entity_poly.pdbx_seq_one_letter_code
_entity_poly.pdbx_strand_id
1 'polypeptide(L)'
;MMSINIVIRFDKFLVKKYLLWFLFCYLNSGIIQAEPIRLATTTSTDNSGLLREIIPHFEQKTGNVVHVLSVGTGHALRLGQDGNVDVVLVHAPNAEMHWVEAGYGVNRRSVMVNDFVILGPENDPAGIRGERNAVKTLQKIARGKHIFVSRGDDSGTHKKEMALWKKTRMKPSVTWYRETGQGMGRVLQMADELNAYTISDRGTWLVLRSKLSLKLLYEGDPELHNLYSIIAVNPSRYPGINYMGAMSLIAWLTSVDGQNQIRKFKLDGQSLFFPTAILD
;
A
#
# COMPACT_ATOMS: atom_id res chain seq x y z
N MET A 1 54.88 35.25 -56.53
CA MET A 1 53.92 34.40 -55.76
C MET A 1 54.49 34.33 -54.35
N MET A 2 53.96 35.10 -53.40
CA MET A 2 54.47 35.19 -52.03
C MET A 2 53.58 34.28 -51.14
N SER A 3 54.12 33.17 -50.64
CA SER A 3 53.42 32.30 -49.70
C SER A 3 53.53 32.89 -48.27
N ILE A 4 52.40 33.25 -47.70
CA ILE A 4 52.33 33.69 -46.31
C ILE A 4 52.13 32.45 -45.45
N ASN A 5 53.16 32.03 -44.69
CA ASN A 5 53.06 30.98 -43.68
C ASN A 5 52.55 31.62 -42.36
N ILE A 6 51.31 31.42 -42.03
CA ILE A 6 50.74 31.80 -40.72
C ILE A 6 51.10 30.71 -39.72
N VAL A 7 52.07 30.97 -38.84
CA VAL A 7 52.39 30.09 -37.70
C VAL A 7 51.52 30.47 -36.51
N ILE A 8 50.47 29.73 -36.25
CA ILE A 8 49.67 29.88 -35.03
C ILE A 8 50.43 29.33 -33.85
N ARG A 9 51.04 30.17 -33.05
CA ARG A 9 51.63 29.78 -31.76
C ARG A 9 50.51 29.67 -30.74
N PHE A 10 50.12 28.44 -30.40
CA PHE A 10 49.26 28.21 -29.26
C PHE A 10 50.03 28.47 -27.96
N ASP A 11 49.55 29.43 -27.18
CA ASP A 11 50.16 29.71 -25.89
C ASP A 11 49.87 28.56 -24.91
N LYS A 12 50.91 27.80 -24.58
CA LYS A 12 50.82 26.63 -23.68
C LYS A 12 50.27 26.99 -22.30
N PHE A 13 50.35 28.26 -21.87
CA PHE A 13 49.79 28.76 -20.62
C PHE A 13 48.28 28.90 -20.68
N LEU A 14 47.72 29.34 -21.79
CA LEU A 14 46.29 29.46 -22.00
C LEU A 14 45.63 28.06 -22.02
N VAL A 15 46.18 27.12 -22.74
CA VAL A 15 45.67 25.72 -22.84
C VAL A 15 45.66 25.06 -21.46
N LYS A 16 46.73 25.26 -20.66
CA LYS A 16 46.81 24.68 -19.29
C LYS A 16 45.76 25.31 -18.35
N LYS A 17 45.48 26.62 -18.51
CA LYS A 17 44.46 27.32 -17.71
C LYS A 17 43.05 26.86 -18.04
N TYR A 18 42.70 26.67 -19.31
CA TYR A 18 41.43 26.11 -19.74
C TYR A 18 41.26 24.62 -19.39
N LEU A 19 42.31 23.84 -19.44
CA LEU A 19 42.27 22.43 -19.01
C LEU A 19 42.02 22.30 -17.51
N LEU A 20 42.66 23.11 -16.68
CA LEU A 20 42.39 23.18 -15.23
C LEU A 20 40.96 23.67 -14.92
N TRP A 21 40.44 24.63 -15.69
CA TRP A 21 39.07 25.14 -15.52
C TRP A 21 38.04 24.08 -15.92
N PHE A 22 38.26 23.34 -17.01
CA PHE A 22 37.45 22.20 -17.41
C PHE A 22 37.47 21.05 -16.39
N LEU A 23 38.64 20.75 -15.81
CA LEU A 23 38.77 19.75 -14.75
C LEU A 23 38.03 20.17 -13.47
N PHE A 24 38.10 21.46 -13.13
CA PHE A 24 37.40 22.03 -11.97
C PHE A 24 35.85 22.03 -12.14
N CYS A 25 35.37 22.27 -13.35
CA CYS A 25 33.94 22.14 -13.66
C CYS A 25 33.45 20.68 -13.62
N TYR A 26 34.29 19.72 -14.04
CA TYR A 26 33.95 18.30 -13.97
C TYR A 26 33.95 17.74 -12.54
N LEU A 27 34.79 18.25 -11.66
CA LEU A 27 34.87 17.85 -10.24
C LEU A 27 33.75 18.45 -9.37
N ASN A 28 33.07 19.50 -9.85
CA ASN A 28 31.91 20.09 -9.18
C ASN A 28 30.56 19.61 -9.73
N SER A 29 30.52 18.55 -10.54
CA SER A 29 29.28 17.82 -10.82
C SER A 29 28.88 17.12 -9.54
N GLY A 30 28.38 17.88 -8.56
CA GLY A 30 27.74 17.32 -7.37
C GLY A 30 26.72 16.28 -7.84
N ILE A 31 26.80 15.07 -7.32
CA ILE A 31 25.77 14.07 -7.49
C ILE A 31 24.50 14.73 -6.95
N ILE A 32 23.65 15.22 -7.85
CA ILE A 32 22.31 15.67 -7.47
C ILE A 32 21.61 14.39 -7.03
N GLN A 33 21.69 14.12 -5.74
CA GLN A 33 20.92 13.03 -5.16
C GLN A 33 19.45 13.39 -5.32
N ALA A 34 18.71 12.58 -6.06
CA ALA A 34 17.28 12.80 -6.24
C ALA A 34 16.61 12.85 -4.86
N GLU A 35 15.68 13.80 -4.66
CA GLU A 35 14.92 13.85 -3.42
C GLU A 35 14.20 12.52 -3.18
N PRO A 36 14.20 12.00 -1.95
CA PRO A 36 13.51 10.76 -1.62
C PRO A 36 12.03 10.86 -1.97
N ILE A 37 11.47 9.76 -2.45
CA ILE A 37 10.04 9.61 -2.72
C ILE A 37 9.32 9.36 -1.39
N ARG A 38 8.44 10.27 -0.97
CA ARG A 38 7.64 10.13 0.25
C ARG A 38 6.39 9.30 -0.07
N LEU A 39 6.38 8.05 0.35
CA LEU A 39 5.26 7.12 0.14
C LEU A 39 4.44 6.98 1.42
N ALA A 40 3.18 7.42 1.42
CA ALA A 40 2.25 7.07 2.49
C ALA A 40 1.50 5.76 2.17
N THR A 41 1.44 4.88 3.16
CA THR A 41 0.72 3.60 3.04
C THR A 41 0.02 3.23 4.35
N THR A 42 -0.67 2.08 4.36
CA THR A 42 -1.37 1.62 5.57
C THR A 42 -0.48 0.79 6.46
N THR A 43 -0.76 0.82 7.78
CA THR A 43 -0.04 0.00 8.77
C THR A 43 -0.15 -1.49 8.46
N SER A 44 -1.27 -1.96 7.92
CA SER A 44 -1.43 -3.36 7.52
C SER A 44 -0.54 -3.72 6.33
N THR A 45 -0.38 -2.81 5.35
CA THR A 45 0.52 -3.00 4.21
C THR A 45 1.98 -3.07 4.66
N ASP A 46 2.40 -2.16 5.51
CA ASP A 46 3.76 -2.13 6.04
C ASP A 46 4.07 -3.35 6.91
N ASN A 47 3.16 -3.71 7.83
CA ASN A 47 3.29 -4.86 8.72
C ASN A 47 3.33 -6.21 7.98
N SER A 48 2.78 -6.29 6.76
CA SER A 48 2.89 -7.51 5.94
C SER A 48 4.33 -7.86 5.56
N GLY A 49 5.23 -6.88 5.57
CA GLY A 49 6.61 -7.03 5.16
C GLY A 49 6.85 -6.87 3.66
N LEU A 50 5.81 -6.77 2.84
CA LEU A 50 5.94 -6.66 1.38
C LEU A 50 6.87 -5.50 0.97
N LEU A 51 6.60 -4.29 1.46
CA LEU A 51 7.37 -3.11 1.04
C LEU A 51 8.85 -3.22 1.44
N ARG A 52 9.14 -3.81 2.59
CA ARG A 52 10.53 -4.05 3.03
C ARG A 52 11.30 -4.99 2.11
N GLU A 53 10.58 -5.91 1.44
CA GLU A 53 11.18 -6.83 0.48
C GLU A 53 11.32 -6.21 -0.91
N ILE A 54 10.28 -5.54 -1.41
CA ILE A 54 10.26 -5.11 -2.81
C ILE A 54 10.87 -3.73 -3.06
N ILE A 55 10.81 -2.78 -2.11
CA ILE A 55 11.36 -1.42 -2.30
C ILE A 55 12.87 -1.42 -2.57
N PRO A 56 13.72 -2.22 -1.90
CA PRO A 56 15.15 -2.27 -2.21
C PRO A 56 15.46 -2.65 -3.67
N HIS A 57 14.64 -3.49 -4.30
CA HIS A 57 14.79 -3.82 -5.72
C HIS A 57 14.52 -2.61 -6.63
N PHE A 58 13.51 -1.81 -6.29
CA PHE A 58 13.24 -0.55 -6.99
C PHE A 58 14.39 0.43 -6.83
N GLU A 59 14.86 0.64 -5.61
CA GLU A 59 15.95 1.57 -5.29
C GLU A 59 17.24 1.19 -6.00
N GLN A 60 17.62 -0.09 -5.95
CA GLN A 60 18.79 -0.60 -6.65
C GLN A 60 18.71 -0.39 -8.17
N LYS A 61 17.52 -0.56 -8.75
CA LYS A 61 17.32 -0.48 -10.20
C LYS A 61 17.27 0.96 -10.72
N THR A 62 16.77 1.89 -9.92
CA THR A 62 16.46 3.26 -10.38
C THR A 62 17.36 4.33 -9.77
N GLY A 63 18.06 4.03 -8.69
CA GLY A 63 18.81 5.01 -7.91
C GLY A 63 17.95 5.96 -7.08
N ASN A 64 16.60 5.81 -7.12
CA ASN A 64 15.70 6.55 -6.25
C ASN A 64 15.69 5.95 -4.84
N VAL A 65 15.38 6.76 -3.84
CA VAL A 65 15.18 6.34 -2.45
C VAL A 65 13.72 6.53 -2.08
N VAL A 66 13.14 5.60 -1.31
CA VAL A 66 11.73 5.66 -0.88
C VAL A 66 11.63 5.74 0.63
N HIS A 67 11.01 6.80 1.13
CA HIS A 67 10.66 6.95 2.54
C HIS A 67 9.21 6.54 2.77
N VAL A 68 9.00 5.43 3.47
CA VAL A 68 7.66 4.89 3.75
C VAL A 68 7.11 5.49 5.03
N LEU A 69 5.92 6.09 4.96
CA LEU A 69 5.13 6.57 6.10
C LEU A 69 3.93 5.62 6.29
N SER A 70 3.97 4.84 7.35
CA SER A 70 2.96 3.85 7.69
C SER A 70 1.90 4.44 8.63
N VAL A 71 0.67 4.62 8.13
CA VAL A 71 -0.45 5.27 8.86
C VAL A 71 -1.79 4.60 8.52
N GLY A 72 -2.92 5.12 8.99
CA GLY A 72 -4.25 4.66 8.54
C GLY A 72 -4.62 5.22 7.17
N THR A 73 -5.49 4.53 6.40
CA THR A 73 -5.92 4.95 5.06
C THR A 73 -6.35 6.41 4.97
N GLY A 74 -7.23 6.85 5.89
CA GLY A 74 -7.70 8.24 5.90
C GLY A 74 -6.59 9.24 6.18
N HIS A 75 -5.60 8.87 7.00
CA HIS A 75 -4.43 9.71 7.27
C HIS A 75 -3.47 9.75 6.07
N ALA A 76 -3.24 8.61 5.40
CA ALA A 76 -2.43 8.57 4.18
C ALA A 76 -2.99 9.49 3.09
N LEU A 77 -4.31 9.45 2.86
CA LEU A 77 -4.99 10.34 1.91
C LEU A 77 -4.91 11.82 2.34
N ARG A 78 -5.02 12.12 3.65
CA ARG A 78 -4.83 13.50 4.17
C ARG A 78 -3.40 13.99 3.96
N LEU A 79 -2.37 13.17 4.23
CA LEU A 79 -0.98 13.54 3.97
C LEU A 79 -0.77 13.91 2.50
N GLY A 80 -1.38 13.17 1.57
CA GLY A 80 -1.37 13.51 0.15
C GLY A 80 -2.18 14.77 -0.17
N GLN A 81 -3.32 14.97 0.48
CA GLN A 81 -4.14 16.17 0.36
C GLN A 81 -3.42 17.44 0.85
N ASP A 82 -2.54 17.29 1.83
CA ASP A 82 -1.76 18.40 2.39
C ASP A 82 -0.41 18.62 1.66
N GLY A 83 -0.08 17.77 0.65
CA GLY A 83 1.19 17.82 -0.07
C GLY A 83 2.40 17.33 0.72
N ASN A 84 2.20 16.61 1.81
CA ASN A 84 3.26 16.11 2.70
C ASN A 84 3.91 14.82 2.21
N VAL A 85 3.32 14.17 1.19
CA VAL A 85 3.85 12.97 0.53
C VAL A 85 3.70 13.10 -0.98
N ASP A 86 4.44 12.31 -1.74
CA ASP A 86 4.49 12.35 -3.20
C ASP A 86 3.55 11.33 -3.83
N VAL A 87 3.31 10.24 -3.11
CA VAL A 87 2.52 9.10 -3.59
C VAL A 87 1.84 8.40 -2.41
N VAL A 88 0.66 7.85 -2.65
CA VAL A 88 -0.06 7.03 -1.68
C VAL A 88 -0.29 5.62 -2.23
N LEU A 89 -0.12 4.59 -1.40
CA LEU A 89 -0.45 3.19 -1.70
C LEU A 89 -1.47 2.72 -0.67
N VAL A 90 -2.72 2.62 -1.07
CA VAL A 90 -3.87 2.37 -0.18
C VAL A 90 -4.85 1.36 -0.79
N HIS A 91 -5.86 0.94 -0.01
CA HIS A 91 -6.79 -0.10 -0.41
C HIS A 91 -8.24 0.23 0.02
N ALA A 92 -8.72 1.41 -0.33
CA ALA A 92 -10.08 1.87 -0.09
C ALA A 92 -10.68 2.53 -1.34
N PRO A 93 -11.06 1.75 -2.37
CA PRO A 93 -11.39 2.25 -3.71
C PRO A 93 -12.34 3.43 -3.73
N ASN A 94 -13.40 3.43 -2.91
CA ASN A 94 -14.36 4.54 -2.88
C ASN A 94 -13.70 5.84 -2.36
N ALA A 95 -12.92 5.77 -1.29
CA ALA A 95 -12.21 6.94 -0.76
C ALA A 95 -11.14 7.44 -1.74
N GLU A 96 -10.44 6.54 -2.41
CA GLU A 96 -9.44 6.85 -3.45
C GLU A 96 -10.09 7.58 -4.64
N MET A 97 -11.24 7.07 -5.11
CA MET A 97 -11.98 7.68 -6.23
C MET A 97 -12.42 9.11 -5.90
N HIS A 98 -13.06 9.33 -4.73
CA HIS A 98 -13.43 10.66 -4.28
C HIS A 98 -12.22 11.61 -4.16
N TRP A 99 -11.09 11.08 -3.68
CA TRP A 99 -9.86 11.85 -3.53
C TRP A 99 -9.27 12.29 -4.89
N VAL A 100 -9.33 11.41 -5.89
CA VAL A 100 -8.92 11.70 -7.27
C VAL A 100 -9.90 12.67 -7.95
N GLU A 101 -11.21 12.46 -7.81
CA GLU A 101 -12.25 13.33 -8.34
C GLU A 101 -12.16 14.75 -7.76
N ALA A 102 -11.78 14.88 -6.49
CA ALA A 102 -11.50 16.17 -5.85
C ALA A 102 -10.18 16.83 -6.35
N GLY A 103 -9.43 16.17 -7.24
CA GLY A 103 -8.22 16.69 -7.87
C GLY A 103 -6.98 16.64 -6.97
N TYR A 104 -6.97 15.89 -5.88
CA TYR A 104 -5.79 15.73 -5.01
C TYR A 104 -4.78 14.72 -5.56
N GLY A 105 -5.26 13.70 -6.27
CA GLY A 105 -4.44 12.66 -6.85
C GLY A 105 -4.60 12.50 -8.34
N VAL A 106 -3.56 11.97 -8.99
CA VAL A 106 -3.53 11.66 -10.43
C VAL A 106 -2.91 10.28 -10.66
N ASN A 107 -3.12 9.71 -11.84
CA ASN A 107 -2.50 8.45 -12.26
C ASN A 107 -2.73 7.27 -11.29
N ARG A 108 -3.96 7.13 -10.79
CA ARG A 108 -4.35 5.97 -10.00
C ARG A 108 -4.17 4.68 -10.82
N ARG A 109 -3.42 3.71 -10.27
CA ARG A 109 -3.18 2.40 -10.87
C ARG A 109 -3.43 1.30 -9.84
N SER A 110 -4.11 0.22 -10.26
CA SER A 110 -4.16 -1.02 -9.51
C SER A 110 -2.78 -1.65 -9.47
N VAL A 111 -2.38 -2.17 -8.32
CA VAL A 111 -1.06 -2.78 -8.11
C VAL A 111 -1.19 -4.26 -7.78
N MET A 112 -2.04 -4.57 -6.82
CA MET A 112 -2.21 -5.92 -6.31
C MET A 112 -3.54 -6.07 -5.60
N VAL A 113 -3.92 -7.32 -5.34
CA VAL A 113 -5.06 -7.68 -4.51
C VAL A 113 -4.61 -8.65 -3.44
N ASN A 114 -5.17 -8.51 -2.23
CA ASN A 114 -5.28 -9.59 -1.26
C ASN A 114 -6.75 -9.74 -0.87
N ASP A 115 -7.05 -10.49 0.18
CA ASP A 115 -8.42 -10.63 0.63
C ASP A 115 -8.56 -10.38 2.13
N PHE A 116 -9.80 -10.15 2.50
CA PHE A 116 -10.24 -10.26 3.88
C PHE A 116 -10.72 -11.68 4.15
N VAL A 117 -10.62 -12.08 5.39
CA VAL A 117 -11.07 -13.37 5.89
C VAL A 117 -11.98 -13.17 7.10
N ILE A 118 -12.97 -14.06 7.29
CA ILE A 118 -13.79 -14.06 8.50
C ILE A 118 -13.29 -15.18 9.41
N LEU A 119 -12.93 -14.77 10.61
CA LEU A 119 -12.37 -15.60 11.65
C LEU A 119 -13.40 -15.80 12.77
N GLY A 120 -13.26 -16.88 13.50
CA GLY A 120 -14.12 -17.14 14.64
C GLY A 120 -13.64 -18.33 15.46
N PRO A 121 -14.38 -18.71 16.50
CA PRO A 121 -14.06 -19.83 17.36
C PRO A 121 -14.11 -21.16 16.59
N GLU A 122 -13.30 -22.11 17.00
CA GLU A 122 -13.16 -23.41 16.31
C GLU A 122 -14.46 -24.20 16.21
N ASN A 123 -15.33 -24.12 17.21
CA ASN A 123 -16.63 -24.78 17.27
C ASN A 123 -17.71 -24.14 16.40
N ASP A 124 -17.43 -22.96 15.81
CA ASP A 124 -18.28 -22.23 14.86
C ASP A 124 -19.78 -22.24 15.22
N PRO A 125 -20.19 -21.65 16.34
CA PRO A 125 -21.59 -21.70 16.79
C PRO A 125 -22.56 -21.00 15.82
N ALA A 126 -22.12 -20.10 14.95
CA ALA A 126 -22.94 -19.49 13.90
C ALA A 126 -23.11 -20.39 12.66
N GLY A 127 -22.31 -21.47 12.54
CA GLY A 127 -22.35 -22.39 11.41
C GLY A 127 -22.01 -21.72 10.09
N ILE A 128 -20.97 -20.86 10.07
CA ILE A 128 -20.57 -20.14 8.86
C ILE A 128 -19.59 -20.90 7.98
N ARG A 129 -18.98 -21.95 8.51
CA ARG A 129 -18.07 -22.82 7.76
C ARG A 129 -18.78 -23.48 6.57
N GLY A 130 -18.21 -23.36 5.40
CA GLY A 130 -18.81 -23.89 4.16
C GLY A 130 -19.86 -22.97 3.49
N GLU A 131 -20.14 -21.78 4.06
CA GLU A 131 -20.90 -20.75 3.33
C GLU A 131 -20.16 -20.33 2.05
N ARG A 132 -20.93 -19.78 1.10
CA ARG A 132 -20.39 -19.31 -0.20
C ARG A 132 -20.67 -17.83 -0.46
N ASN A 133 -21.14 -17.10 0.55
CA ASN A 133 -21.49 -15.70 0.41
C ASN A 133 -21.22 -14.94 1.71
N ALA A 134 -20.35 -13.94 1.66
CA ALA A 134 -19.92 -13.13 2.80
C ALA A 134 -21.08 -12.44 3.51
N VAL A 135 -22.08 -11.97 2.76
CA VAL A 135 -23.25 -11.30 3.32
C VAL A 135 -24.09 -12.29 4.14
N LYS A 136 -24.31 -13.53 3.63
CA LYS A 136 -25.02 -14.59 4.36
C LYS A 136 -24.24 -15.03 5.60
N THR A 137 -22.92 -15.08 5.51
CA THR A 137 -22.03 -15.37 6.64
C THR A 137 -22.27 -14.38 7.79
N LEU A 138 -22.23 -13.08 7.49
CA LEU A 138 -22.51 -12.05 8.50
C LEU A 138 -23.97 -12.09 9.01
N GLN A 139 -24.94 -12.39 8.14
CA GLN A 139 -26.33 -12.57 8.55
C GLN A 139 -26.51 -13.70 9.56
N LYS A 140 -25.81 -14.83 9.41
CA LYS A 140 -25.85 -15.95 10.38
C LYS A 140 -25.31 -15.52 11.74
N ILE A 141 -24.15 -14.83 11.77
CA ILE A 141 -23.55 -14.31 12.99
C ILE A 141 -24.53 -13.37 13.71
N ALA A 142 -25.14 -12.41 12.97
CA ALA A 142 -26.05 -11.44 13.53
C ALA A 142 -27.38 -12.08 14.05
N ARG A 143 -27.97 -13.02 13.29
CA ARG A 143 -29.21 -13.71 13.70
C ARG A 143 -29.02 -14.55 14.95
N GLY A 144 -27.86 -15.21 15.07
CA GLY A 144 -27.50 -15.97 16.26
C GLY A 144 -27.05 -15.08 17.43
N LYS A 145 -26.93 -13.76 17.21
CA LYS A 145 -26.39 -12.80 18.19
C LYS A 145 -25.02 -13.22 18.75
N HIS A 146 -24.22 -13.88 17.91
CA HIS A 146 -22.85 -14.25 18.29
C HIS A 146 -21.98 -13.01 18.35
N ILE A 147 -21.08 -12.94 19.33
CA ILE A 147 -20.20 -11.80 19.50
C ILE A 147 -19.37 -11.58 18.24
N PHE A 148 -19.37 -10.36 17.75
CA PHE A 148 -18.53 -9.89 16.64
C PHE A 148 -17.70 -8.71 17.11
N VAL A 149 -16.39 -8.80 16.94
CA VAL A 149 -15.44 -7.73 17.31
C VAL A 149 -15.02 -6.98 16.04
N SER A 150 -15.32 -5.70 16.04
CA SER A 150 -15.00 -4.75 14.96
C SER A 150 -13.83 -3.87 15.33
N ARG A 151 -13.11 -3.41 14.34
CA ARG A 151 -12.09 -2.37 14.53
C ARG A 151 -12.67 -1.04 15.01
N GLY A 152 -13.77 -0.58 14.43
CA GLY A 152 -14.44 0.67 14.82
C GLY A 152 -13.59 1.94 14.68
N ASP A 153 -12.55 1.94 13.79
CA ASP A 153 -11.50 2.96 13.74
C ASP A 153 -11.39 3.68 12.38
N ASP A 154 -12.40 3.56 11.53
CA ASP A 154 -12.44 4.11 10.16
C ASP A 154 -11.29 3.64 9.22
N SER A 155 -10.60 2.55 9.57
CA SER A 155 -9.60 1.91 8.72
C SER A 155 -10.19 1.27 7.46
N GLY A 156 -9.32 0.85 6.53
CA GLY A 156 -9.76 0.09 5.35
C GLY A 156 -10.53 -1.19 5.70
N THR A 157 -10.10 -1.92 6.73
CA THR A 157 -10.82 -3.11 7.24
C THR A 157 -12.20 -2.73 7.79
N HIS A 158 -12.30 -1.67 8.60
CA HIS A 158 -13.58 -1.21 9.13
C HIS A 158 -14.52 -0.73 8.01
N LYS A 159 -14.01 0.02 7.02
CA LYS A 159 -14.79 0.43 5.84
C LYS A 159 -15.33 -0.77 5.05
N LYS A 160 -14.51 -1.81 4.85
CA LYS A 160 -14.92 -3.06 4.19
C LYS A 160 -15.99 -3.77 4.99
N GLU A 161 -15.81 -3.91 6.29
CA GLU A 161 -16.76 -4.51 7.22
C GLU A 161 -18.12 -3.80 7.16
N MET A 162 -18.14 -2.47 7.29
CA MET A 162 -19.36 -1.67 7.24
C MET A 162 -20.07 -1.76 5.90
N ALA A 163 -19.34 -1.84 4.79
CA ALA A 163 -19.91 -2.06 3.47
C ALA A 163 -20.61 -3.44 3.37
N LEU A 164 -20.04 -4.47 3.98
CA LEU A 164 -20.65 -5.80 4.06
C LEU A 164 -21.89 -5.79 4.97
N TRP A 165 -21.83 -5.18 6.16
CA TRP A 165 -22.99 -5.03 7.05
C TRP A 165 -24.15 -4.30 6.36
N LYS A 166 -23.88 -3.23 5.62
CA LYS A 166 -24.90 -2.52 4.84
C LYS A 166 -25.61 -3.45 3.85
N LYS A 167 -24.88 -4.36 3.19
CA LYS A 167 -25.47 -5.34 2.26
C LYS A 167 -26.34 -6.38 2.98
N THR A 168 -26.09 -6.71 4.23
CA THR A 168 -26.92 -7.62 5.02
C THR A 168 -28.31 -7.05 5.31
N ARG A 169 -28.51 -5.73 5.23
CA ARG A 169 -29.70 -4.97 5.70
C ARG A 169 -29.96 -5.16 7.20
N MET A 170 -28.99 -5.64 7.96
CA MET A 170 -29.06 -5.79 9.42
C MET A 170 -28.20 -4.71 10.08
N LYS A 171 -28.70 -4.13 11.17
CA LYS A 171 -27.90 -3.19 11.96
C LYS A 171 -27.13 -3.94 13.04
N PRO A 172 -25.81 -3.75 13.13
CA PRO A 172 -25.05 -4.20 14.30
C PRO A 172 -25.65 -3.63 15.59
N SER A 173 -25.70 -4.47 16.63
CA SER A 173 -26.30 -4.11 17.93
C SER A 173 -25.28 -4.26 19.03
N VAL A 174 -25.26 -3.34 19.98
CA VAL A 174 -24.36 -3.34 21.14
C VAL A 174 -24.48 -4.60 22.00
N THR A 175 -25.51 -5.42 21.81
CA THR A 175 -25.67 -6.69 22.54
C THR A 175 -24.66 -7.77 22.08
N TRP A 176 -24.25 -7.73 20.80
CA TRP A 176 -23.35 -8.73 20.22
C TRP A 176 -22.22 -8.10 19.39
N TYR A 177 -22.26 -6.84 19.06
CA TYR A 177 -21.26 -6.13 18.26
C TYR A 177 -20.40 -5.22 19.15
N ARG A 178 -19.09 -5.33 19.05
CA ARG A 178 -18.10 -4.63 19.87
C ARG A 178 -17.14 -3.85 19.01
N GLU A 179 -17.26 -2.54 18.99
CA GLU A 179 -16.27 -1.64 18.38
C GLU A 179 -15.13 -1.37 19.36
N THR A 180 -13.89 -1.56 18.92
CA THR A 180 -12.73 -1.49 19.82
C THR A 180 -11.92 -0.21 19.67
N GLY A 181 -11.97 0.47 18.51
CA GLY A 181 -11.10 1.59 18.19
C GLY A 181 -9.62 1.19 18.08
N GLN A 182 -9.30 -0.11 17.87
CA GLN A 182 -7.95 -0.64 17.94
C GLN A 182 -7.43 -1.13 16.57
N GLY A 183 -6.09 -1.25 16.44
CA GLY A 183 -5.47 -1.90 15.28
C GLY A 183 -5.80 -3.39 15.18
N MET A 184 -5.71 -3.95 13.95
CA MET A 184 -6.20 -5.31 13.64
C MET A 184 -5.58 -6.39 14.53
N GLY A 185 -4.29 -6.28 14.86
CA GLY A 185 -3.63 -7.25 15.76
C GLY A 185 -4.29 -7.34 17.14
N ARG A 186 -4.67 -6.19 17.72
CA ARG A 186 -5.36 -6.15 19.00
C ARG A 186 -6.80 -6.64 18.90
N VAL A 187 -7.48 -6.33 17.79
CA VAL A 187 -8.82 -6.85 17.50
C VAL A 187 -8.82 -8.38 17.45
N LEU A 188 -7.83 -8.98 16.80
CA LEU A 188 -7.69 -10.45 16.74
C LEU A 188 -7.50 -11.07 18.13
N GLN A 189 -6.66 -10.46 18.99
CA GLN A 189 -6.49 -10.92 20.37
C GLN A 189 -7.81 -10.82 21.17
N MET A 190 -8.52 -9.70 21.07
CA MET A 190 -9.80 -9.53 21.75
C MET A 190 -10.87 -10.50 21.24
N ALA A 191 -10.92 -10.75 19.93
CA ALA A 191 -11.84 -11.74 19.34
C ALA A 191 -11.52 -13.16 19.84
N ASP A 192 -10.24 -13.49 19.98
CA ASP A 192 -9.78 -14.76 20.55
C ASP A 192 -10.20 -14.93 22.01
N GLU A 193 -9.91 -13.92 22.86
CA GLU A 193 -10.28 -13.88 24.28
C GLU A 193 -11.80 -14.04 24.50
N LEU A 194 -12.62 -13.45 23.59
CA LEU A 194 -14.08 -13.45 23.68
C LEU A 194 -14.74 -14.62 22.95
N ASN A 195 -13.98 -15.52 22.34
CA ASN A 195 -14.49 -16.56 21.43
C ASN A 195 -15.46 -15.96 20.39
N ALA A 196 -15.06 -14.84 19.78
CA ALA A 196 -15.90 -14.02 18.93
C ALA A 196 -15.53 -14.16 17.45
N TYR A 197 -16.43 -13.72 16.59
CA TYR A 197 -16.16 -13.54 15.16
C TYR A 197 -15.54 -12.18 14.89
N THR A 198 -14.75 -12.10 13.84
CA THR A 198 -14.18 -10.84 13.33
C THR A 198 -13.82 -10.97 11.85
N ILE A 199 -13.66 -9.83 11.17
CA ILE A 199 -13.07 -9.74 9.85
C ILE A 199 -11.63 -9.19 9.96
N SER A 200 -10.69 -9.81 9.24
CA SER A 200 -9.29 -9.38 9.19
C SER A 200 -8.78 -9.40 7.76
N ASP A 201 -7.82 -8.55 7.44
CA ASP A 201 -6.97 -8.81 6.29
C ASP A 201 -6.17 -10.12 6.52
N ARG A 202 -5.97 -10.88 5.45
CA ARG A 202 -5.26 -12.17 5.51
C ARG A 202 -3.84 -12.02 6.04
N GLY A 203 -3.15 -10.92 5.71
CA GLY A 203 -1.77 -10.69 6.14
C GLY A 203 -1.65 -10.64 7.66
N THR A 204 -2.47 -9.83 8.32
CA THR A 204 -2.47 -9.73 9.78
C THR A 204 -2.84 -11.08 10.42
N TRP A 205 -3.82 -11.79 9.85
CA TRP A 205 -4.17 -13.14 10.30
C TRP A 205 -2.97 -14.10 10.21
N LEU A 206 -2.29 -14.20 9.07
CA LEU A 206 -1.15 -15.11 8.87
C LEU A 206 -0.02 -14.86 9.87
N VAL A 207 0.29 -13.58 10.17
CA VAL A 207 1.32 -13.21 11.16
C VAL A 207 0.98 -13.68 12.57
N LEU A 208 -0.30 -13.65 12.93
CA LEU A 208 -0.73 -13.89 14.32
C LEU A 208 -1.34 -15.26 14.57
N ARG A 209 -1.71 -16.02 13.53
CA ARG A 209 -2.47 -17.27 13.62
C ARG A 209 -1.88 -18.32 14.58
N SER A 210 -0.54 -18.39 14.68
CA SER A 210 0.12 -19.34 15.57
C SER A 210 -0.01 -19.01 17.05
N LYS A 211 -0.45 -17.78 17.37
CA LYS A 211 -0.62 -17.27 18.72
C LYS A 211 -2.08 -17.18 19.16
N LEU A 212 -3.01 -17.59 18.30
CA LEU A 212 -4.45 -17.44 18.49
C LEU A 212 -5.15 -18.80 18.33
N SER A 213 -6.24 -18.98 19.07
CA SER A 213 -7.14 -20.13 18.96
C SER A 213 -8.16 -19.95 17.83
N LEU A 214 -8.40 -18.71 17.38
CA LEU A 214 -9.28 -18.39 16.26
C LEU A 214 -8.94 -19.24 15.04
N LYS A 215 -9.97 -19.57 14.26
CA LYS A 215 -9.83 -20.31 12.99
C LYS A 215 -10.34 -19.46 11.84
N LEU A 216 -9.76 -19.67 10.66
CA LEU A 216 -10.30 -19.19 9.42
C LEU A 216 -11.55 -19.99 9.10
N LEU A 217 -12.70 -19.34 9.09
CA LEU A 217 -14.01 -19.98 8.90
C LEU A 217 -14.60 -19.65 7.54
N TYR A 218 -14.26 -18.50 6.96
CA TYR A 218 -14.80 -18.07 5.68
C TYR A 218 -13.79 -17.24 4.88
N GLU A 219 -13.66 -17.53 3.57
CA GLU A 219 -12.75 -16.88 2.62
C GLU A 219 -13.22 -17.06 1.17
N GLY A 220 -12.53 -16.42 0.22
CA GLY A 220 -12.66 -16.69 -1.23
C GLY A 220 -13.83 -16.03 -1.92
N ASP A 221 -14.62 -15.17 -1.26
CA ASP A 221 -15.68 -14.40 -1.89
C ASP A 221 -15.10 -13.15 -2.58
N PRO A 222 -15.49 -12.83 -3.82
CA PRO A 222 -15.12 -11.56 -4.47
C PRO A 222 -15.43 -10.30 -3.64
N GLU A 223 -16.48 -10.34 -2.80
CA GLU A 223 -16.81 -9.26 -1.87
C GLU A 223 -15.72 -9.02 -0.81
N LEU A 224 -14.89 -10.01 -0.55
CA LEU A 224 -13.76 -9.93 0.37
C LEU A 224 -12.46 -9.47 -0.30
N HIS A 225 -12.44 -9.28 -1.62
CA HIS A 225 -11.26 -8.76 -2.29
C HIS A 225 -10.86 -7.39 -1.78
N ASN A 226 -9.60 -7.20 -1.58
CA ASN A 226 -8.97 -6.00 -1.06
C ASN A 226 -7.97 -5.48 -2.09
N LEU A 227 -8.44 -4.57 -2.96
CA LEU A 227 -7.68 -4.04 -4.07
C LEU A 227 -6.80 -2.88 -3.59
N TYR A 228 -5.52 -2.97 -3.86
CA TYR A 228 -4.51 -1.95 -3.59
C TYR A 228 -4.25 -1.10 -4.82
N SER A 229 -4.27 0.19 -4.63
CA SER A 229 -3.95 1.16 -5.67
C SER A 229 -2.82 2.09 -5.23
N ILE A 230 -1.98 2.46 -6.19
CA ILE A 230 -0.99 3.51 -6.03
C ILE A 230 -1.44 4.75 -6.80
N ILE A 231 -1.28 5.94 -6.18
CA ILE A 231 -1.80 7.20 -6.72
C ILE A 231 -0.77 8.30 -6.47
N ALA A 232 -0.32 8.99 -7.51
CA ALA A 232 0.54 10.16 -7.35
C ALA A 232 -0.26 11.36 -6.81
N VAL A 233 0.34 12.13 -5.92
CA VAL A 233 -0.21 13.42 -5.50
C VAL A 233 -0.17 14.37 -6.70
N ASN A 234 -1.18 15.20 -6.85
CA ASN A 234 -1.32 16.07 -8.02
C ASN A 234 -0.28 17.23 -7.99
N PRO A 235 0.71 17.24 -8.88
CA PRO A 235 1.78 18.23 -8.89
C PRO A 235 1.28 19.63 -9.23
N SER A 236 0.12 19.76 -9.90
CA SER A 236 -0.48 21.06 -10.21
C SER A 236 -0.99 21.78 -8.96
N ARG A 237 -1.22 21.07 -7.85
CA ARG A 237 -1.62 21.65 -6.56
C ARG A 237 -0.44 21.97 -5.66
N TYR A 238 0.62 21.17 -5.75
CA TYR A 238 1.75 21.22 -4.81
C TYR A 238 3.09 21.21 -5.56
N PRO A 239 3.70 22.38 -5.81
CA PRO A 239 4.95 22.48 -6.59
C PRO A 239 6.13 21.70 -6.00
N GLY A 240 6.12 21.41 -4.67
CA GLY A 240 7.19 20.68 -3.98
C GLY A 240 7.03 19.16 -3.99
N ILE A 241 6.14 18.59 -4.81
CA ILE A 241 5.96 17.15 -4.96
C ILE A 241 7.04 16.55 -5.87
N ASN A 242 7.73 15.52 -5.40
CA ASN A 242 8.61 14.70 -6.25
C ASN A 242 7.77 13.82 -7.20
N TYR A 243 7.11 14.48 -8.16
CA TYR A 243 6.21 13.82 -9.10
C TYR A 243 6.94 12.80 -10.00
N MET A 244 8.15 13.13 -10.46
CA MET A 244 8.93 12.23 -11.31
C MET A 244 9.32 10.95 -10.55
N GLY A 245 9.74 11.08 -9.31
CA GLY A 245 10.00 9.94 -8.42
C GLY A 245 8.73 9.11 -8.17
N ALA A 246 7.61 9.76 -7.87
CA ALA A 246 6.31 9.11 -7.70
C ALA A 246 5.90 8.31 -8.94
N MET A 247 6.03 8.89 -10.13
CA MET A 247 5.73 8.21 -11.39
C MET A 247 6.68 7.06 -11.70
N SER A 248 7.97 7.20 -11.35
CA SER A 248 8.96 6.12 -11.46
C SER A 248 8.55 4.91 -10.59
N LEU A 249 8.14 5.15 -9.35
CA LEU A 249 7.66 4.10 -8.45
C LEU A 249 6.36 3.45 -8.96
N ILE A 250 5.40 4.24 -9.43
CA ILE A 250 4.15 3.75 -10.04
C ILE A 250 4.47 2.87 -11.25
N ALA A 251 5.32 3.35 -12.16
CA ALA A 251 5.70 2.62 -13.37
C ALA A 251 6.38 1.29 -13.03
N TRP A 252 7.29 1.28 -12.05
CA TRP A 252 7.96 0.05 -11.63
C TRP A 252 7.00 -0.93 -10.97
N LEU A 253 6.17 -0.50 -10.01
CA LEU A 253 5.22 -1.38 -9.33
C LEU A 253 4.21 -2.01 -10.31
N THR A 254 3.90 -1.33 -11.42
CA THR A 254 2.98 -1.84 -12.45
C THR A 254 3.69 -2.49 -13.64
N SER A 255 5.02 -2.54 -13.66
CA SER A 255 5.81 -3.24 -14.66
C SER A 255 5.84 -4.74 -14.42
N VAL A 256 6.26 -5.49 -15.44
CA VAL A 256 6.49 -6.95 -15.34
C VAL A 256 7.42 -7.29 -14.17
N ASP A 257 8.46 -6.48 -13.96
CA ASP A 257 9.45 -6.70 -12.90
C ASP A 257 8.83 -6.51 -11.51
N GLY A 258 8.22 -5.36 -11.24
CA GLY A 258 7.57 -5.09 -9.96
C GLY A 258 6.44 -6.08 -9.65
N GLN A 259 5.63 -6.43 -10.65
CA GLN A 259 4.56 -7.41 -10.50
C GLN A 259 5.10 -8.82 -10.19
N ASN A 260 6.24 -9.21 -10.77
CA ASN A 260 6.91 -10.46 -10.44
C ASN A 260 7.48 -10.45 -9.01
N GLN A 261 7.98 -9.32 -8.49
CA GLN A 261 8.41 -9.23 -7.09
C GLN A 261 7.20 -9.41 -6.15
N ILE A 262 6.06 -8.78 -6.45
CA ILE A 262 4.82 -8.99 -5.67
C ILE A 262 4.38 -10.45 -5.71
N ARG A 263 4.41 -11.12 -6.89
CA ARG A 263 4.03 -12.53 -7.05
C ARG A 263 4.94 -13.48 -6.25
N LYS A 264 6.23 -13.18 -6.15
CA LYS A 264 7.22 -13.98 -5.41
C LYS A 264 7.10 -13.83 -3.90
N PHE A 265 6.55 -12.71 -3.43
CA PHE A 265 6.41 -12.47 -2.00
C PHE A 265 5.52 -13.51 -1.34
N LYS A 266 6.03 -14.14 -0.28
CA LYS A 266 5.32 -15.14 0.51
C LYS A 266 5.46 -14.85 1.99
N LEU A 267 4.38 -15.04 2.72
CA LEU A 267 4.36 -15.00 4.18
C LEU A 267 4.08 -16.43 4.67
N ASP A 268 4.97 -16.99 5.48
CA ASP A 268 4.91 -18.39 5.92
C ASP A 268 4.68 -19.38 4.76
N GLY A 269 5.35 -19.17 3.64
CA GLY A 269 5.25 -19.99 2.44
C GLY A 269 3.98 -19.80 1.60
N GLN A 270 3.06 -18.94 2.03
CA GLN A 270 1.79 -18.65 1.33
C GLN A 270 1.85 -17.31 0.58
N SER A 271 1.31 -17.29 -0.64
CA SER A 271 1.14 -16.04 -1.39
C SER A 271 0.10 -15.17 -0.69
N LEU A 272 0.49 -13.93 -0.35
CA LEU A 272 -0.37 -12.98 0.34
C LEU A 272 -0.95 -11.94 -0.61
N PHE A 273 -0.21 -11.56 -1.64
CA PHE A 273 -0.62 -10.58 -2.63
C PHE A 273 -0.58 -11.19 -4.03
N PHE A 274 -1.55 -10.82 -4.84
CA PHE A 274 -1.67 -11.24 -6.23
C PHE A 274 -1.59 -10.01 -7.12
N PRO A 275 -0.67 -9.98 -8.10
CA PRO A 275 -0.51 -8.89 -9.06
C PRO A 275 -1.81 -8.59 -9.82
N THR A 276 -2.06 -7.31 -10.15
CA THR A 276 -3.27 -6.90 -10.90
C THR A 276 -2.98 -5.97 -12.06
N ALA A 277 -1.74 -5.50 -12.22
CA ALA A 277 -1.40 -4.56 -13.29
C ALA A 277 -1.04 -5.26 -14.62
N ILE A 278 -0.66 -6.53 -14.57
CA ILE A 278 -0.45 -7.38 -15.74
C ILE A 278 -1.38 -8.58 -15.64
N LEU A 279 -2.07 -8.87 -16.72
CA LEU A 279 -2.85 -10.12 -16.88
C LEU A 279 -1.88 -11.22 -17.33
N ASP A 280 -2.04 -12.41 -16.77
CA ASP A 280 -1.30 -13.61 -17.21
C ASP A 280 -1.77 -14.04 -18.59
#